data_2675478b437729af944659cf249bf319
#
_entry.id   2675478b437729af944659cf249bf319
#
_cell.length_a   1.000
_cell.length_b   1.000
_cell.length_c   1.000
_cell.angle_alpha   90.00
_cell.angle_beta   90.00
_cell.angle_gamma   90.00
#
_symmetry.space_group_name_H-M   'P 1'
#
loop_
_entity.id
_entity.type
_entity.pdbx_description
1 polymer ?
#
loop_
_entity_poly.entity_id
_entity_poly.type
_entity_poly.pdbx_seq_one_letter_code
_entity_poly.pdbx_strand_id
1 'polypeptide(L)'
;LFNQQQNQNLQSSTQMSDHQSHGGHEMFDAHEAISGLVGCMEKSMLYEQHIQDPELKTMLQKHKTFVAQTYNTIVETLKTGQEPTVKTQTYNMAQNNNVIYGMKPSQPKAPAQSAAELNDQSISGFMMGNLKSSASAFTMTALETTNPVLRRVFADSIPNIIEMAYEVFLYQNKKQYYQVPQLKPEDMQIYMNSFAPVQNTMQH
;
A
#
# COMPACT_ATOMS: atom_id res chain seq x y z
N LEU A 1 17.23 36.90 -27.70
CA LEU A 1 16.48 36.77 -26.44
C LEU A 1 16.07 35.32 -26.17
N PHE A 2 15.57 34.58 -27.17
CA PHE A 2 15.18 33.16 -27.03
C PHE A 2 16.39 32.23 -26.74
N ASN A 3 17.54 32.46 -27.33
CA ASN A 3 18.74 31.65 -27.13
C ASN A 3 19.38 31.82 -25.74
N GLN A 4 19.21 32.96 -25.07
CA GLN A 4 19.72 33.17 -23.72
C GLN A 4 18.88 32.48 -22.66
N GLN A 5 17.54 32.39 -22.85
CA GLN A 5 16.67 31.70 -21.93
C GLN A 5 16.79 30.16 -22.02
N GLN A 6 17.02 29.62 -23.24
CA GLN A 6 17.33 28.19 -23.40
C GLN A 6 18.69 27.83 -22.77
N ASN A 7 19.71 28.69 -22.90
CA ASN A 7 21.02 28.44 -22.26
C ASN A 7 20.96 28.53 -20.73
N GLN A 8 20.11 29.39 -20.15
CA GLN A 8 19.94 29.44 -18.69
C GLN A 8 19.24 28.20 -18.14
N ASN A 9 18.26 27.64 -18.85
CA ASN A 9 17.59 26.41 -18.47
C ASN A 9 18.52 25.19 -18.60
N LEU A 10 19.39 25.15 -19.60
CA LEU A 10 20.43 24.12 -19.76
C LEU A 10 21.53 24.24 -18.69
N GLN A 11 21.90 25.46 -18.27
CA GLN A 11 22.89 25.67 -17.21
C GLN A 11 22.33 25.30 -15.81
N SER A 12 21.04 25.51 -15.54
CA SER A 12 20.46 25.08 -14.26
C SER A 12 20.31 23.56 -14.17
N SER A 13 20.13 22.85 -15.29
CA SER A 13 20.11 21.38 -15.34
C SER A 13 21.49 20.76 -15.21
N THR A 14 22.56 21.49 -15.51
CA THR A 14 23.97 21.02 -15.36
C THR A 14 24.51 21.17 -13.94
N GLN A 15 23.79 21.84 -13.03
CA GLN A 15 24.20 21.98 -11.62
C GLN A 15 23.70 20.84 -10.72
N MET A 16 22.67 20.10 -11.13
CA MET A 16 22.24 18.88 -10.44
C MET A 16 22.87 17.68 -11.13
N SER A 17 23.45 16.75 -10.36
CA SER A 17 23.87 15.48 -10.93
C SER A 17 22.65 14.77 -11.54
N ASP A 18 22.84 14.08 -12.66
CA ASP A 18 21.75 13.36 -13.35
C ASP A 18 20.95 12.43 -12.40
N HIS A 19 21.59 11.96 -11.33
CA HIS A 19 20.97 11.12 -10.30
C HIS A 19 20.00 11.87 -9.37
N GLN A 20 20.14 13.19 -9.23
CA GLN A 20 19.29 14.03 -8.37
C GLN A 20 18.24 14.81 -9.17
N SER A 21 18.20 14.62 -10.50
CA SER A 21 17.19 15.25 -11.34
C SER A 21 15.89 14.45 -11.29
N HIS A 22 14.83 15.10 -10.82
CA HIS A 22 13.50 14.52 -10.70
C HIS A 22 12.49 15.33 -11.51
N GLY A 23 11.52 14.65 -12.12
CA GLY A 23 10.38 15.30 -12.77
C GLY A 23 9.45 15.97 -11.77
N GLY A 24 8.71 17.01 -12.20
CA GLY A 24 7.79 17.75 -11.31
C GLY A 24 6.67 16.84 -10.75
N HIS A 25 6.03 16.03 -11.59
CA HIS A 25 5.01 15.04 -11.16
C HIS A 25 5.59 14.03 -10.18
N GLU A 26 6.75 13.47 -10.48
CA GLU A 26 7.48 12.55 -9.59
C GLU A 26 7.66 13.13 -8.18
N MET A 27 8.09 14.41 -8.10
CA MET A 27 8.31 15.06 -6.81
C MET A 27 7.04 15.26 -6.02
N PHE A 28 5.93 15.66 -6.66
CA PHE A 28 4.66 15.86 -5.98
C PHE A 28 4.07 14.53 -5.52
N ASP A 29 4.04 13.52 -6.38
CA ASP A 29 3.49 12.22 -6.05
C ASP A 29 4.33 11.49 -4.99
N ALA A 30 5.66 11.56 -5.09
CA ALA A 30 6.55 11.01 -4.07
C ALA A 30 6.36 11.72 -2.72
N HIS A 31 6.21 13.05 -2.72
CA HIS A 31 5.95 13.82 -1.50
C HIS A 31 4.64 13.40 -0.82
N GLU A 32 3.56 13.24 -1.60
CA GLU A 32 2.27 12.78 -1.08
C GLU A 32 2.33 11.34 -0.56
N ALA A 33 2.98 10.45 -1.29
CA ALA A 33 3.16 9.06 -0.87
C ALA A 33 3.98 8.95 0.44
N ILE A 34 5.06 9.71 0.56
CA ILE A 34 5.89 9.77 1.77
C ILE A 34 5.11 10.38 2.94
N SER A 35 4.36 11.46 2.71
CA SER A 35 3.48 12.07 3.72
C SER A 35 2.41 11.08 4.19
N GLY A 36 1.89 10.27 3.28
CA GLY A 36 0.98 9.18 3.61
C GLY A 36 1.59 8.14 4.56
N LEU A 37 2.88 7.78 4.38
CA LEU A 37 3.59 6.89 5.29
C LEU A 37 3.80 7.51 6.68
N VAL A 38 4.14 8.81 6.75
CA VAL A 38 4.23 9.54 8.02
C VAL A 38 2.89 9.47 8.74
N GLY A 39 1.81 9.84 8.05
CA GLY A 39 0.46 9.77 8.62
C GLY A 39 0.04 8.36 9.05
N CYS A 40 0.48 7.31 8.35
CA CYS A 40 0.25 5.92 8.72
C CYS A 40 0.94 5.58 10.06
N MET A 41 2.19 5.98 10.23
CA MET A 41 2.95 5.74 11.46
C MET A 41 2.38 6.52 12.65
N GLU A 42 2.00 7.78 12.45
CA GLU A 42 1.38 8.62 13.48
C GLU A 42 0.01 8.10 13.91
N LYS A 43 -0.85 7.73 12.95
CA LYS A 43 -2.13 7.09 13.24
C LYS A 43 -1.98 5.78 14.01
N SER A 44 -0.91 5.03 13.76
CA SER A 44 -0.64 3.79 14.50
C SER A 44 -0.47 4.02 16.00
N MET A 45 0.07 5.17 16.43
CA MET A 45 0.16 5.53 17.84
C MET A 45 -1.22 5.79 18.46
N LEU A 46 -2.15 6.40 17.69
CA LEU A 46 -3.53 6.60 18.13
C LEU A 46 -4.28 5.27 18.19
N TYR A 47 -4.11 4.42 17.19
CA TYR A 47 -4.79 3.12 17.10
C TYR A 47 -4.42 2.21 18.26
N GLU A 48 -3.15 2.20 18.66
CA GLU A 48 -2.65 1.33 19.74
C GLU A 48 -3.39 1.51 21.05
N GLN A 49 -3.91 2.71 21.32
CA GLN A 49 -4.66 3.03 22.55
C GLN A 49 -6.06 2.40 22.58
N HIS A 50 -6.62 2.04 21.45
CA HIS A 50 -7.98 1.50 21.29
C HIS A 50 -8.00 -0.01 21.00
N ILE A 51 -6.83 -0.64 20.81
CA ILE A 51 -6.73 -2.07 20.54
C ILE A 51 -6.74 -2.85 21.85
N GLN A 52 -7.68 -3.80 21.95
CA GLN A 52 -7.78 -4.74 23.07
C GLN A 52 -7.28 -6.14 22.70
N ASP A 53 -7.38 -6.53 21.42
CA ASP A 53 -6.93 -7.82 20.93
C ASP A 53 -5.40 -7.85 20.76
N PRO A 54 -4.67 -8.71 21.52
CA PRO A 54 -3.21 -8.83 21.40
C PRO A 54 -2.73 -9.21 19.99
N GLU A 55 -3.54 -9.97 19.24
CA GLU A 55 -3.21 -10.34 17.85
C GLU A 55 -3.19 -9.11 16.95
N LEU A 56 -4.21 -8.26 17.04
CA LEU A 56 -4.28 -7.01 16.29
C LEU A 56 -3.17 -6.03 16.70
N LYS A 57 -2.87 -5.98 18.00
CA LYS A 57 -1.78 -5.13 18.53
C LYS A 57 -0.43 -5.55 17.97
N THR A 58 -0.13 -6.85 17.97
CA THR A 58 1.10 -7.39 17.39
C THR A 58 1.20 -7.11 15.90
N MET A 59 0.10 -7.27 15.17
CA MET A 59 0.02 -6.96 13.74
C MET A 59 0.29 -5.48 13.49
N LEU A 60 -0.34 -4.58 14.23
CA LEU A 60 -0.12 -3.14 14.11
C LEU A 60 1.36 -2.75 14.31
N GLN A 61 2.00 -3.30 15.35
CA GLN A 61 3.41 -3.02 15.65
C GLN A 61 4.33 -3.53 14.53
N LYS A 62 4.06 -4.72 14.00
CA LYS A 62 4.79 -5.30 12.88
C LYS A 62 4.63 -4.44 11.61
N HIS A 63 3.41 -4.03 11.29
CA HIS A 63 3.13 -3.12 10.18
C HIS A 63 3.87 -1.79 10.33
N LYS A 64 3.80 -1.16 11.51
CA LYS A 64 4.50 0.09 11.81
C LYS A 64 6.01 -0.02 11.58
N THR A 65 6.63 -1.11 12.04
CA THR A 65 8.06 -1.36 11.84
C THR A 65 8.39 -1.50 10.36
N PHE A 66 7.60 -2.24 9.61
CA PHE A 66 7.82 -2.44 8.18
C PHE A 66 7.61 -1.14 7.38
N VAL A 67 6.58 -0.37 7.71
CA VAL A 67 6.32 0.95 7.11
C VAL A 67 7.49 1.91 7.36
N ALA A 68 8.07 1.91 8.57
CA ALA A 68 9.23 2.74 8.88
C ALA A 68 10.47 2.35 8.05
N GLN A 69 10.71 1.08 7.80
CA GLN A 69 11.78 0.62 6.91
C GLN A 69 11.54 1.06 5.46
N THR A 70 10.31 0.87 4.96
CA THR A 70 9.93 1.32 3.61
C THR A 70 10.10 2.83 3.46
N TYR A 71 9.66 3.62 4.45
CA TYR A 71 9.85 5.06 4.49
C TYR A 71 11.34 5.44 4.37
N ASN A 72 12.21 4.83 5.17
CA ASN A 72 13.64 5.12 5.14
C ASN A 72 14.26 4.80 3.78
N THR A 73 13.91 3.65 3.18
CA THR A 73 14.36 3.23 1.85
C THR A 73 13.96 4.24 0.78
N ILE A 74 12.70 4.70 0.80
CA ILE A 74 12.18 5.69 -0.17
C ILE A 74 12.88 7.04 0.02
N VAL A 75 13.00 7.53 1.26
CA VAL A 75 13.62 8.82 1.56
C VAL A 75 15.10 8.85 1.15
N GLU A 76 15.84 7.77 1.41
CA GLU A 76 17.24 7.64 0.97
C GLU A 76 17.32 7.69 -0.54
N THR A 77 16.51 6.90 -1.24
CA THR A 77 16.50 6.84 -2.70
C THR A 77 16.07 8.16 -3.34
N LEU A 78 15.07 8.84 -2.78
CA LEU A 78 14.63 10.15 -3.27
C LEU A 78 15.74 11.19 -3.16
N LYS A 79 16.50 11.20 -2.06
CA LYS A 79 17.58 12.15 -1.82
C LYS A 79 18.81 11.89 -2.66
N THR A 80 19.12 10.64 -2.93
CA THR A 80 20.37 10.25 -3.60
C THR A 80 20.18 9.95 -5.08
N GLY A 81 18.98 9.58 -5.50
CA GLY A 81 18.68 9.05 -6.83
C GLY A 81 19.33 7.69 -7.13
N GLN A 82 19.90 7.03 -6.10
CA GLN A 82 20.70 5.81 -6.24
C GLN A 82 20.08 4.64 -5.46
N GLU A 83 20.62 3.43 -5.65
CA GLU A 83 20.23 2.24 -4.89
C GLU A 83 20.37 2.51 -3.39
N PRO A 84 19.33 2.23 -2.60
CA PRO A 84 19.37 2.46 -1.16
C PRO A 84 20.30 1.45 -0.46
N THR A 85 20.86 1.86 0.66
CA THR A 85 21.70 0.99 1.51
C THR A 85 20.91 -0.25 1.96
N VAL A 86 19.64 -0.06 2.33
CA VAL A 86 18.71 -1.16 2.66
C VAL A 86 17.67 -1.25 1.55
N LYS A 87 17.75 -2.31 0.77
CA LYS A 87 16.79 -2.59 -0.32
C LYS A 87 15.39 -2.85 0.23
N THR A 88 14.38 -2.66 -0.63
CA THR A 88 13.01 -3.04 -0.33
C THR A 88 12.96 -4.48 0.17
N GLN A 89 12.42 -4.67 1.37
CA GLN A 89 12.28 -5.98 2.00
C GLN A 89 10.96 -6.63 1.58
N THR A 90 10.86 -7.94 1.74
CA THR A 90 9.61 -8.68 1.55
C THR A 90 8.86 -8.77 2.86
N TYR A 91 7.59 -8.36 2.85
CA TYR A 91 6.70 -8.55 3.98
C TYR A 91 6.20 -10.00 4.02
N ASN A 92 6.34 -10.64 5.16
CA ASN A 92 5.82 -11.99 5.40
C ASN A 92 4.73 -11.90 6.47
N MET A 93 3.48 -12.17 6.09
CA MET A 93 2.38 -12.19 7.05
C MET A 93 2.52 -13.36 8.05
N ALA A 94 1.92 -13.21 9.23
CA ALA A 94 1.90 -14.26 10.26
C ALA A 94 0.63 -15.12 10.22
N GLN A 95 -0.40 -14.69 9.48
CA GLN A 95 -1.69 -15.37 9.37
C GLN A 95 -1.63 -16.56 8.42
N ASN A 96 -2.43 -17.61 8.73
CA ASN A 96 -2.70 -18.68 7.78
C ASN A 96 -3.76 -18.25 6.77
N ASN A 97 -3.65 -18.70 5.52
CA ASN A 97 -4.56 -18.38 4.41
C ASN A 97 -5.94 -19.05 4.52
N ASN A 98 -6.55 -19.06 5.70
CA ASN A 98 -7.84 -19.70 5.94
C ASN A 98 -8.96 -18.67 5.87
N VAL A 99 -9.57 -18.53 4.70
CA VAL A 99 -10.73 -17.65 4.50
C VAL A 99 -12.02 -18.36 4.93
N ILE A 100 -12.82 -17.69 5.76
CA ILE A 100 -14.15 -18.15 6.17
C ILE A 100 -15.16 -17.54 5.21
N TYR A 101 -15.85 -18.38 4.49
CA TYR A 101 -16.90 -18.00 3.55
C TYR A 101 -18.31 -18.07 4.18
N GLY A 102 -19.25 -17.35 3.59
CA GLY A 102 -20.64 -17.29 3.99
C GLY A 102 -20.96 -16.08 4.86
N MET A 103 -22.26 -15.79 4.97
CA MET A 103 -22.79 -14.65 5.72
C MET A 103 -23.48 -15.16 6.99
N LYS A 104 -23.24 -14.47 8.10
CA LYS A 104 -23.98 -14.64 9.35
C LYS A 104 -24.77 -13.37 9.65
N PRO A 105 -25.98 -13.47 10.20
CA PRO A 105 -26.69 -12.29 10.68
C PRO A 105 -25.83 -11.49 11.67
N SER A 106 -25.79 -10.19 11.51
CA SER A 106 -25.12 -9.27 12.42
C SER A 106 -25.99 -8.04 12.64
N GLN A 107 -25.75 -7.33 13.74
CA GLN A 107 -26.39 -6.06 13.96
C GLN A 107 -25.94 -5.03 12.91
N PRO A 108 -26.83 -4.11 12.47
CA PRO A 108 -26.46 -3.02 11.60
C PRO A 108 -25.31 -2.20 12.20
N LYS A 109 -24.30 -1.92 11.39
CA LYS A 109 -23.14 -1.14 11.82
C LYS A 109 -23.49 0.35 11.80
N ALA A 110 -23.34 1.02 12.92
CA ALA A 110 -23.43 2.48 13.05
C ALA A 110 -22.04 3.10 13.26
N PRO A 111 -21.82 4.36 12.84
CA PRO A 111 -20.61 5.09 13.19
C PRO A 111 -20.50 5.29 14.71
N ALA A 112 -19.28 5.18 15.23
CA ALA A 112 -18.99 5.56 16.62
C ALA A 112 -19.29 7.05 16.83
N GLN A 113 -19.86 7.39 17.98
CA GLN A 113 -20.21 8.76 18.36
C GLN A 113 -19.08 9.45 19.16
N SER A 114 -18.13 8.66 19.67
CA SER A 114 -16.97 9.16 20.41
C SER A 114 -15.77 8.25 20.20
N ALA A 115 -14.56 8.77 20.49
CA ALA A 115 -13.33 7.97 20.41
C ALA A 115 -13.33 6.79 21.41
N ALA A 116 -14.08 6.90 22.52
CA ALA A 116 -14.19 5.85 23.52
C ALA A 116 -14.96 4.59 23.02
N GLU A 117 -15.73 4.73 21.95
CA GLU A 117 -16.48 3.62 21.32
C GLU A 117 -15.65 2.88 20.26
N LEU A 118 -14.48 3.40 19.90
CA LEU A 118 -13.59 2.73 18.96
C LEU A 118 -13.08 1.42 19.55
N ASN A 119 -13.03 0.40 18.72
CA ASN A 119 -12.69 -0.97 19.11
C ASN A 119 -11.87 -1.65 18.00
N ASP A 120 -11.49 -2.91 18.21
CA ASP A 120 -10.68 -3.68 17.27
C ASP A 120 -11.28 -3.75 15.86
N GLN A 121 -12.62 -3.78 15.74
CA GLN A 121 -13.30 -3.73 14.43
C GLN A 121 -13.07 -2.39 13.74
N SER A 122 -13.20 -1.28 14.48
CA SER A 122 -12.97 0.07 13.95
C SER A 122 -11.52 0.24 13.52
N ILE A 123 -10.58 -0.13 14.40
CA ILE A 123 -9.15 0.03 14.16
C ILE A 123 -8.68 -0.82 12.99
N SER A 124 -9.06 -2.10 12.93
CA SER A 124 -8.71 -2.95 11.79
C SER A 124 -9.29 -2.42 10.48
N GLY A 125 -10.49 -1.81 10.53
CA GLY A 125 -11.09 -1.10 9.39
C GLY A 125 -10.27 0.09 8.92
N PHE A 126 -9.76 0.90 9.84
CA PHE A 126 -8.89 2.04 9.53
C PHE A 126 -7.53 1.58 8.96
N MET A 127 -6.94 0.52 9.53
CA MET A 127 -5.72 -0.10 8.99
C MET A 127 -5.93 -0.56 7.55
N MET A 128 -7.03 -1.27 7.28
CA MET A 128 -7.39 -1.72 5.92
C MET A 128 -7.54 -0.55 4.95
N GLY A 129 -8.24 0.51 5.34
CA GLY A 129 -8.42 1.71 4.53
C GLY A 129 -7.10 2.39 4.20
N ASN A 130 -6.21 2.55 5.19
CA ASN A 130 -4.88 3.14 4.99
C ASN A 130 -4.04 2.30 4.01
N LEU A 131 -4.02 0.97 4.14
CA LEU A 131 -3.24 0.09 3.27
C LEU A 131 -3.75 0.14 1.82
N LYS A 132 -5.08 0.12 1.61
CA LYS A 132 -5.66 0.26 0.27
C LYS A 132 -5.31 1.60 -0.38
N SER A 133 -5.39 2.69 0.38
CA SER A 133 -5.01 4.02 -0.10
C SER A 133 -3.52 4.10 -0.42
N SER A 134 -2.66 3.53 0.43
CA SER A 134 -1.21 3.51 0.21
C SER A 134 -0.84 2.70 -1.04
N ALA A 135 -1.48 1.54 -1.28
CA ALA A 135 -1.24 0.75 -2.49
C ALA A 135 -1.60 1.54 -3.76
N SER A 136 -2.72 2.27 -3.74
CA SER A 136 -3.14 3.12 -4.85
C SER A 136 -2.17 4.29 -5.07
N ALA A 137 -1.78 4.99 -3.99
CA ALA A 137 -0.84 6.11 -4.07
C ALA A 137 0.53 5.65 -4.60
N PHE A 138 1.07 4.54 -4.09
CA PHE A 138 2.35 3.99 -4.56
C PHE A 138 2.30 3.57 -6.02
N THR A 139 1.17 3.03 -6.49
CA THR A 139 0.98 2.67 -7.90
C THR A 139 1.03 3.93 -8.78
N MET A 140 0.31 4.98 -8.41
CA MET A 140 0.33 6.25 -9.14
C MET A 140 1.75 6.83 -9.15
N THR A 141 2.38 6.93 -7.99
CA THR A 141 3.76 7.45 -7.87
C THR A 141 4.74 6.66 -8.73
N ALA A 142 4.68 5.32 -8.72
CA ALA A 142 5.57 4.49 -9.54
C ALA A 142 5.40 4.71 -11.04
N LEU A 143 4.17 5.04 -11.49
CA LEU A 143 3.88 5.30 -12.91
C LEU A 143 4.37 6.69 -13.37
N GLU A 144 4.46 7.66 -12.47
CA GLU A 144 4.92 9.03 -12.74
C GLU A 144 6.42 9.23 -12.46
N THR A 145 7.08 8.28 -11.79
CA THR A 145 8.48 8.39 -11.40
C THR A 145 9.42 8.20 -12.59
N THR A 146 10.24 9.21 -12.86
CA THR A 146 11.25 9.21 -13.95
C THR A 146 12.58 8.58 -13.54
N ASN A 147 12.99 8.70 -12.26
CA ASN A 147 14.17 8.04 -11.74
C ASN A 147 13.95 6.51 -11.66
N PRO A 148 14.75 5.68 -12.36
CA PRO A 148 14.52 4.25 -12.48
C PRO A 148 14.65 3.50 -11.15
N VAL A 149 15.48 3.97 -10.23
CA VAL A 149 15.67 3.34 -8.92
C VAL A 149 14.49 3.66 -8.01
N LEU A 150 14.12 4.94 -7.89
CA LEU A 150 12.97 5.37 -7.08
C LEU A 150 11.68 4.71 -7.58
N ARG A 151 11.48 4.65 -8.90
CA ARG A 151 10.35 3.93 -9.52
C ARG A 151 10.30 2.48 -9.06
N ARG A 152 11.45 1.79 -9.05
CA ARG A 152 11.51 0.40 -8.60
C ARG A 152 11.20 0.27 -7.11
N VAL A 153 11.72 1.15 -6.28
CA VAL A 153 11.45 1.11 -4.83
C VAL A 153 9.94 1.26 -4.54
N PHE A 154 9.24 2.18 -5.22
CA PHE A 154 7.79 2.28 -5.10
C PHE A 154 7.08 1.02 -5.62
N ALA A 155 7.45 0.56 -6.83
CA ALA A 155 6.83 -0.61 -7.44
C ALA A 155 7.01 -1.89 -6.59
N ASP A 156 8.21 -2.14 -6.08
CA ASP A 156 8.53 -3.31 -5.26
C ASP A 156 7.88 -3.24 -3.85
N SER A 157 7.47 -2.05 -3.42
CA SER A 157 6.75 -1.87 -2.16
C SER A 157 5.26 -2.23 -2.26
N ILE A 158 4.66 -2.16 -3.44
CA ILE A 158 3.22 -2.42 -3.64
C ILE A 158 2.82 -3.85 -3.23
N PRO A 159 3.51 -4.93 -3.65
CA PRO A 159 3.18 -6.27 -3.20
C PRO A 159 3.18 -6.43 -1.68
N ASN A 160 4.09 -5.76 -0.99
CA ASN A 160 4.17 -5.78 0.47
C ASN A 160 2.93 -5.12 1.11
N ILE A 161 2.46 -4.00 0.57
CA ILE A 161 1.25 -3.32 1.05
C ILE A 161 0.02 -4.20 0.82
N ILE A 162 -0.05 -4.90 -0.32
CA ILE A 162 -1.12 -5.85 -0.62
C ILE A 162 -1.11 -7.01 0.38
N GLU A 163 0.05 -7.56 0.68
CA GLU A 163 0.20 -8.65 1.66
C GLU A 163 -0.21 -8.19 3.07
N MET A 164 0.19 -7.00 3.49
CA MET A 164 -0.26 -6.40 4.75
C MET A 164 -1.78 -6.21 4.80
N ALA A 165 -2.39 -5.75 3.69
CA ALA A 165 -3.84 -5.60 3.58
C ALA A 165 -4.55 -6.96 3.65
N TYR A 166 -3.99 -7.99 3.04
CA TYR A 166 -4.51 -9.35 3.11
C TYR A 166 -4.42 -9.92 4.53
N GLU A 167 -3.33 -9.68 5.26
CA GLU A 167 -3.20 -10.06 6.67
C GLU A 167 -4.31 -9.43 7.54
N VAL A 168 -4.59 -8.12 7.34
CA VAL A 168 -5.71 -7.45 8.04
C VAL A 168 -7.06 -8.04 7.63
N PHE A 169 -7.25 -8.36 6.35
CA PHE A 169 -8.47 -9.03 5.88
C PHE A 169 -8.69 -10.37 6.57
N LEU A 170 -7.66 -11.22 6.67
CA LEU A 170 -7.75 -12.52 7.33
C LEU A 170 -8.12 -12.37 8.81
N TYR A 171 -7.54 -11.40 9.50
CA TYR A 171 -7.91 -11.07 10.87
C TYR A 171 -9.39 -10.66 10.96
N GLN A 172 -9.84 -9.71 10.14
CA GLN A 172 -11.23 -9.25 10.12
C GLN A 172 -12.21 -10.37 9.75
N ASN A 173 -11.83 -11.24 8.82
CA ASN A 173 -12.64 -12.37 8.40
C ASN A 173 -12.78 -13.40 9.53
N LYS A 174 -11.70 -13.76 10.20
CA LYS A 174 -11.67 -14.63 11.39
C LYS A 174 -12.57 -14.08 12.51
N LYS A 175 -12.57 -12.77 12.74
CA LYS A 175 -13.40 -12.10 13.75
C LYS A 175 -14.84 -11.80 13.27
N GLN A 176 -15.19 -12.17 12.04
CA GLN A 176 -16.47 -11.87 11.40
C GLN A 176 -16.75 -10.37 11.21
N TYR A 177 -15.72 -9.51 11.29
CA TYR A 177 -15.82 -8.09 10.95
C TYR A 177 -15.92 -7.87 9.45
N TYR A 178 -15.34 -8.77 8.66
CA TYR A 178 -15.40 -8.80 7.20
C TYR A 178 -15.93 -10.17 6.74
N GLN A 179 -17.19 -10.24 6.41
CA GLN A 179 -17.83 -11.47 5.92
C GLN A 179 -17.73 -11.54 4.40
N VAL A 180 -17.48 -12.73 3.87
CA VAL A 180 -17.32 -13.00 2.43
C VAL A 180 -18.54 -13.74 1.92
N PRO A 181 -19.46 -13.06 1.19
CA PRO A 181 -20.61 -13.74 0.58
C PRO A 181 -20.12 -14.74 -0.45
N GLN A 182 -20.83 -15.84 -0.58
CA GLN A 182 -20.52 -16.90 -1.52
C GLN A 182 -21.68 -17.08 -2.49
N LEU A 183 -21.38 -17.19 -3.77
CA LEU A 183 -22.36 -17.54 -4.78
C LEU A 183 -22.79 -19.00 -4.62
N LYS A 184 -23.97 -19.35 -5.13
CA LYS A 184 -24.38 -20.75 -5.24
C LYS A 184 -23.37 -21.50 -6.15
N PRO A 185 -23.14 -22.81 -5.89
CA PRO A 185 -22.19 -23.58 -6.68
C PRO A 185 -22.44 -23.54 -8.19
N GLU A 186 -23.70 -23.54 -8.62
CA GLU A 186 -24.09 -23.48 -10.02
C GLU A 186 -23.68 -22.14 -10.67
N ASP A 187 -23.97 -21.02 -9.97
CA ASP A 187 -23.61 -19.68 -10.45
C ASP A 187 -22.10 -19.52 -10.49
N MET A 188 -21.39 -20.02 -9.46
CA MET A 188 -19.93 -20.01 -9.42
C MET A 188 -19.33 -20.75 -10.62
N GLN A 189 -19.88 -21.91 -10.97
CA GLN A 189 -19.42 -22.71 -12.10
C GLN A 189 -19.62 -21.96 -13.43
N ILE A 190 -20.76 -21.27 -13.60
CA ILE A 190 -21.03 -20.45 -14.79
C ILE A 190 -19.99 -19.34 -14.91
N TYR A 191 -19.70 -18.59 -13.82
CA TYR A 191 -18.70 -17.54 -13.83
C TYR A 191 -17.27 -18.06 -14.14
N MET A 192 -16.86 -19.18 -13.53
CA MET A 192 -15.54 -19.77 -13.78
C MET A 192 -15.36 -20.20 -15.22
N ASN A 193 -16.40 -20.63 -15.89
CA ASN A 193 -16.36 -21.09 -17.29
C ASN A 193 -16.68 -20.01 -18.32
N SER A 194 -16.84 -18.75 -17.90
CA SER A 194 -17.18 -17.63 -18.82
C SER A 194 -16.01 -17.15 -19.66
N PHE A 195 -14.77 -17.56 -19.36
CA PHE A 195 -13.57 -17.19 -20.10
C PHE A 195 -12.82 -18.43 -20.56
N ALA A 196 -12.36 -18.40 -21.81
CA ALA A 196 -11.49 -19.42 -22.36
C ALA A 196 -10.07 -18.87 -22.55
N PRO A 197 -9.02 -19.70 -22.42
CA PRO A 197 -7.66 -19.31 -22.77
C PRO A 197 -7.56 -18.92 -24.25
N VAL A 198 -6.68 -17.97 -24.56
CA VAL A 198 -6.33 -17.67 -25.94
C VAL A 198 -5.61 -18.87 -26.51
N GLN A 199 -6.13 -19.43 -27.64
CA GLN A 199 -5.43 -20.47 -28.36
C GLN A 199 -4.15 -19.88 -28.98
N ASN A 200 -2.99 -20.47 -28.70
CA ASN A 200 -1.72 -20.06 -29.30
C ASN A 200 -1.76 -20.30 -30.81
N THR A 201 -2.07 -19.25 -31.56
CA THR A 201 -1.97 -19.22 -33.04
C THR A 201 -0.59 -18.76 -33.55
N MET A 202 0.42 -18.71 -32.67
CA MET A 202 1.79 -18.41 -33.09
C MET A 202 2.53 -19.71 -33.46
N GLN A 203 2.21 -20.28 -34.62
CA GLN A 203 3.15 -21.05 -35.41
C GLN A 203 3.83 -20.07 -36.38
N HIS A 204 5.07 -19.69 -36.09
CA HIS A 204 5.98 -19.06 -37.05
C HIS A 204 6.93 -20.10 -37.64
#